data_01c99c9dd8543b9c102b7bf8fcd4727e
#
_entry.id   01c99c9dd8543b9c102b7bf8fcd4727e
#
_cell.length_a   1.000
_cell.length_b   1.000
_cell.length_c   1.000
_cell.angle_alpha   90.00
_cell.angle_beta   90.00
_cell.angle_gamma   90.00
#
_symmetry.space_group_name_H-M   'P 1'
#
loop_
_entity.id
_entity.type
_entity.pdbx_description
1 polymer ?
#
loop_
_entity_poly.entity_id
_entity_poly.type
_entity_poly.pdbx_seq_one_letter_code
_entity_poly.pdbx_strand_id
1 'polypeptide(L)'
;MSKPTLCVIVPVYKAAATLDRCVASVLAQQVAGGLHCILVDDGSPDESGGLCDAWAARDPRVTVLHQENRGVSAARNAGLAAADSEYLVFLDADDALRPGALQAALDAQNTAPQSFVLWHYTTDEQDAAAVTSDIATRPQNTLARLWLDCLLAMPWNKLYRTAAAQQLAFDRQYTLGEDLQFVLDYIDLLGRTAPDFAYTILTAPLTFYDCSREGTLSTKYHADYCKIWPEHFARLNKACYAAHCPQEDMRPLHRAELTVYAEGVADILRRDPAKRRAVRRDKADAALRSPWLHALLERMRIEGCYSAYYLPCRWRSIRLVWVMAEARRTGSPLFGKLDWAGYYLLGRRLRRD
;
A
#
# COMPACT_ATOMS: atom_id res chain seq x y z
N MET A 1 18.87 9.64 -28.90
CA MET A 1 18.50 8.25 -28.52
C MET A 1 17.00 8.18 -28.48
N SER A 2 16.39 7.06 -28.83
CA SER A 2 14.94 6.88 -28.69
C SER A 2 14.58 6.91 -27.20
N LYS A 3 13.42 7.45 -26.87
CA LYS A 3 12.86 7.47 -25.51
C LYS A 3 12.67 6.03 -25.01
N PRO A 4 13.12 5.68 -23.79
CA PRO A 4 12.91 4.33 -23.23
C PRO A 4 11.43 4.03 -23.04
N THR A 5 11.05 2.78 -23.20
CA THR A 5 9.65 2.35 -22.98
C THR A 5 9.28 2.42 -21.50
N LEU A 6 10.21 2.07 -20.61
CA LEU A 6 9.92 1.96 -19.18
C LEU A 6 10.98 2.64 -18.32
N CYS A 7 10.53 3.33 -17.27
CA CYS A 7 11.37 3.90 -16.21
C CYS A 7 11.05 3.23 -14.86
N VAL A 8 12.07 2.90 -14.08
CA VAL A 8 11.93 2.51 -12.67
C VAL A 8 12.45 3.65 -11.81
N ILE A 9 11.61 4.13 -10.89
CA ILE A 9 11.95 5.20 -9.94
C ILE A 9 12.20 4.56 -8.58
N VAL A 10 13.40 4.75 -8.04
CA VAL A 10 13.82 4.19 -6.75
C VAL A 10 14.14 5.33 -5.78
N PRO A 11 13.27 5.63 -4.79
CA PRO A 11 13.62 6.54 -3.71
C PRO A 11 14.63 5.87 -2.78
N VAL A 12 15.73 6.55 -2.47
CA VAL A 12 16.85 6.00 -1.70
C VAL A 12 17.05 6.84 -0.44
N TYR A 13 16.99 6.21 0.75
CA TYR A 13 17.37 6.80 2.01
C TYR A 13 17.81 5.73 3.00
N LYS A 14 19.08 5.75 3.44
CA LYS A 14 19.66 4.75 4.36
C LYS A 14 19.48 3.32 3.85
N ALA A 15 19.74 3.09 2.58
CA ALA A 15 19.54 1.82 1.91
C ALA A 15 20.87 1.11 1.53
N ALA A 16 22.01 1.49 2.10
CA ALA A 16 23.33 0.97 1.71
C ALA A 16 23.40 -0.57 1.73
N ALA A 17 22.67 -1.23 2.62
CA ALA A 17 22.65 -2.70 2.73
C ALA A 17 21.84 -3.42 1.64
N THR A 18 20.91 -2.73 0.96
CA THR A 18 19.93 -3.36 0.06
C THR A 18 19.96 -2.80 -1.36
N LEU A 19 20.50 -1.59 -1.53
CA LEU A 19 20.49 -0.86 -2.80
C LEU A 19 21.13 -1.64 -3.95
N ASP A 20 22.23 -2.35 -3.71
CA ASP A 20 22.89 -3.16 -4.74
C ASP A 20 21.97 -4.27 -5.26
N ARG A 21 21.25 -4.97 -4.38
CA ARG A 21 20.26 -5.99 -4.76
C ARG A 21 19.13 -5.35 -5.57
N CYS A 22 18.59 -4.23 -5.09
CA CYS A 22 17.52 -3.52 -5.75
C CYS A 22 17.91 -3.12 -7.17
N VAL A 23 19.00 -2.35 -7.34
CA VAL A 23 19.45 -1.85 -8.65
C VAL A 23 19.84 -2.99 -9.58
N ALA A 24 20.55 -4.00 -9.09
CA ALA A 24 20.91 -5.18 -9.88
C ALA A 24 19.66 -5.90 -10.41
N SER A 25 18.59 -6.01 -9.61
CA SER A 25 17.32 -6.63 -10.03
C SER A 25 16.62 -5.84 -11.13
N VAL A 26 16.72 -4.50 -11.11
CA VAL A 26 16.19 -3.62 -12.15
C VAL A 26 17.00 -3.76 -13.44
N LEU A 27 18.33 -3.68 -13.35
CA LEU A 27 19.21 -3.70 -14.54
C LEU A 27 19.27 -5.08 -15.21
N ALA A 28 18.94 -6.15 -14.49
CA ALA A 28 18.79 -7.50 -15.03
C ALA A 28 17.51 -7.68 -15.87
N GLN A 29 16.56 -6.74 -15.80
CA GLN A 29 15.33 -6.82 -16.60
C GLN A 29 15.64 -6.58 -18.08
N GLN A 30 15.02 -7.41 -18.91
CA GLN A 30 15.06 -7.27 -20.36
C GLN A 30 13.75 -6.66 -20.85
N VAL A 31 13.77 -5.40 -21.22
CA VAL A 31 12.58 -4.63 -21.60
C VAL A 31 12.66 -4.24 -23.06
N ALA A 32 11.68 -4.65 -23.85
CA ALA A 32 11.56 -4.22 -25.24
C ALA A 32 11.40 -2.69 -25.32
N GLY A 33 12.22 -2.04 -26.14
CA GLY A 33 12.23 -0.58 -26.29
C GLY A 33 13.01 0.17 -25.23
N GLY A 34 13.66 -0.53 -24.30
CA GLY A 34 14.62 0.05 -23.35
C GLY A 34 14.06 0.34 -21.96
N LEU A 35 14.99 0.35 -21.02
CA LEU A 35 14.75 0.57 -19.58
C LEU A 35 15.63 1.73 -19.10
N HIS A 36 15.07 2.58 -18.26
CA HIS A 36 15.77 3.63 -17.53
C HIS A 36 15.54 3.45 -16.02
N CYS A 37 16.57 3.66 -15.20
CA CYS A 37 16.48 3.60 -13.74
C CYS A 37 16.85 4.96 -13.16
N ILE A 38 15.95 5.57 -12.40
CA ILE A 38 16.18 6.84 -11.70
C ILE A 38 16.31 6.55 -10.21
N LEU A 39 17.51 6.72 -9.67
CA LEU A 39 17.78 6.66 -8.25
C LEU A 39 17.67 8.08 -7.67
N VAL A 40 16.82 8.24 -6.65
CA VAL A 40 16.64 9.54 -5.99
C VAL A 40 17.14 9.44 -4.56
N ASP A 41 18.39 9.85 -4.34
CA ASP A 41 18.98 9.92 -3.00
C ASP A 41 18.40 11.11 -2.23
N ASP A 42 17.60 10.80 -1.21
CA ASP A 42 16.94 11.78 -0.34
C ASP A 42 17.88 12.21 0.82
N GLY A 43 19.10 12.57 0.50
CA GLY A 43 20.09 13.05 1.46
C GLY A 43 20.49 11.98 2.48
N SER A 44 20.83 10.80 2.01
CA SER A 44 21.25 9.68 2.86
C SER A 44 22.51 10.03 3.66
N PRO A 45 22.53 9.83 4.99
CA PRO A 45 23.71 10.07 5.81
C PRO A 45 24.71 8.90 5.83
N ASP A 46 24.37 7.77 5.20
CA ASP A 46 25.19 6.58 5.02
C ASP A 46 25.81 6.52 3.60
N GLU A 47 26.36 5.39 3.23
CA GLU A 47 27.04 5.20 1.93
C GLU A 47 26.08 5.14 0.72
N SER A 48 24.75 5.24 0.93
CA SER A 48 23.75 5.06 -0.13
C SER A 48 23.94 6.04 -1.30
N GLY A 49 24.24 7.32 -1.02
CA GLY A 49 24.48 8.32 -2.07
C GLY A 49 25.68 7.96 -2.95
N GLY A 50 26.80 7.53 -2.34
CA GLY A 50 27.99 7.08 -3.07
C GLY A 50 27.74 5.80 -3.89
N LEU A 51 26.90 4.90 -3.39
CA LEU A 51 26.47 3.71 -4.15
C LEU A 51 25.63 4.08 -5.35
N CYS A 52 24.72 5.06 -5.23
CA CYS A 52 23.97 5.59 -6.36
C CYS A 52 24.91 6.10 -7.47
N ASP A 53 25.91 6.92 -7.12
CA ASP A 53 26.88 7.44 -8.07
C ASP A 53 27.70 6.33 -8.72
N ALA A 54 28.11 5.32 -7.95
CA ALA A 54 28.83 4.17 -8.46
C ALA A 54 28.01 3.38 -9.49
N TRP A 55 26.70 3.24 -9.30
CA TRP A 55 25.82 2.61 -10.28
C TRP A 55 25.67 3.44 -11.55
N ALA A 56 25.47 4.76 -11.46
CA ALA A 56 25.41 5.65 -12.62
C ALA A 56 26.71 5.65 -13.44
N ALA A 57 27.86 5.54 -12.77
CA ALA A 57 29.14 5.42 -13.45
C ALA A 57 29.36 4.09 -14.20
N ARG A 58 28.68 3.02 -13.76
CA ARG A 58 28.81 1.65 -14.32
C ARG A 58 27.81 1.38 -15.44
N ASP A 59 26.60 1.93 -15.37
CA ASP A 59 25.53 1.62 -16.32
C ASP A 59 24.84 2.90 -16.82
N PRO A 60 24.89 3.20 -18.12
CA PRO A 60 24.30 4.42 -18.67
C PRO A 60 22.76 4.47 -18.60
N ARG A 61 22.12 3.37 -18.23
CA ARG A 61 20.67 3.34 -17.97
C ARG A 61 20.31 3.92 -16.61
N VAL A 62 21.28 4.21 -15.74
CA VAL A 62 21.05 4.75 -14.40
C VAL A 62 21.29 6.26 -14.38
N THR A 63 20.32 6.99 -13.87
CA THR A 63 20.46 8.42 -13.54
C THR A 63 20.26 8.61 -12.03
N VAL A 64 21.05 9.48 -11.41
CA VAL A 64 20.96 9.82 -10.00
C VAL A 64 20.49 11.25 -9.81
N LEU A 65 19.56 11.44 -8.90
CA LEU A 65 19.13 12.74 -8.39
C LEU A 65 19.45 12.79 -6.91
N HIS A 66 20.26 13.77 -6.49
CA HIS A 66 20.53 14.03 -5.07
C HIS A 66 19.67 15.21 -4.62
N GLN A 67 19.06 15.08 -3.44
CA GLN A 67 18.32 16.17 -2.81
C GLN A 67 18.58 16.19 -1.29
N GLU A 68 18.30 17.31 -0.64
CA GLU A 68 18.21 17.35 0.82
C GLU A 68 17.06 16.44 1.27
N ASN A 69 17.19 15.81 2.46
CA ASN A 69 16.16 14.93 2.98
C ASN A 69 14.83 15.68 3.18
N ARG A 70 13.84 15.28 2.39
CA ARG A 70 12.47 15.82 2.41
C ARG A 70 11.40 14.73 2.45
N GLY A 71 11.82 13.48 2.68
CA GLY A 71 10.96 12.30 2.80
C GLY A 71 10.62 11.60 1.49
N VAL A 72 10.17 10.36 1.59
CA VAL A 72 9.93 9.45 0.47
C VAL A 72 8.99 10.03 -0.60
N SER A 73 7.93 10.75 -0.19
CA SER A 73 7.01 11.45 -1.11
C SER A 73 7.74 12.47 -1.99
N ALA A 74 8.69 13.22 -1.40
CA ALA A 74 9.48 14.20 -2.15
C ALA A 74 10.43 13.53 -3.14
N ALA A 75 11.06 12.43 -2.73
CA ALA A 75 11.94 11.64 -3.59
C ALA A 75 11.16 11.02 -4.77
N ARG A 76 10.01 10.39 -4.51
CA ARG A 76 9.15 9.85 -5.58
C ARG A 76 8.68 10.95 -6.54
N ASN A 77 8.30 12.12 -6.03
CA ASN A 77 7.91 13.26 -6.87
C ASN A 77 9.06 13.77 -7.73
N ALA A 78 10.29 13.84 -7.21
CA ALA A 78 11.46 14.23 -7.99
C ALA A 78 11.76 13.23 -9.12
N GLY A 79 11.72 11.92 -8.83
CA GLY A 79 11.86 10.88 -9.82
C GLY A 79 10.76 10.92 -10.88
N LEU A 80 9.50 11.14 -10.45
CA LEU A 80 8.34 11.26 -11.34
C LEU A 80 8.50 12.44 -12.30
N ALA A 81 8.96 13.59 -11.83
CA ALA A 81 9.19 14.76 -12.67
C ALA A 81 10.33 14.55 -13.69
N ALA A 82 11.32 13.72 -13.34
CA ALA A 82 12.46 13.41 -14.21
C ALA A 82 12.21 12.25 -15.17
N ALA A 83 11.15 11.48 -14.98
CA ALA A 83 10.85 10.32 -15.82
C ALA A 83 10.50 10.75 -17.24
N ASP A 84 11.22 10.20 -18.23
CA ASP A 84 10.98 10.41 -19.66
C ASP A 84 10.86 9.05 -20.37
N SER A 85 9.73 8.38 -20.15
CA SER A 85 9.40 7.05 -20.68
C SER A 85 7.90 6.99 -20.98
N GLU A 86 7.45 5.96 -21.68
CA GLU A 86 6.00 5.74 -21.90
C GLU A 86 5.32 5.26 -20.62
N TYR A 87 5.98 4.34 -19.90
CA TYR A 87 5.50 3.77 -18.65
C TYR A 87 6.52 3.96 -17.54
N LEU A 88 6.04 3.96 -16.29
CA LEU A 88 6.90 3.94 -15.11
C LEU A 88 6.41 2.94 -14.06
N VAL A 89 7.35 2.54 -13.21
CA VAL A 89 7.14 1.73 -12.01
C VAL A 89 7.91 2.40 -10.87
N PHE A 90 7.33 2.43 -9.68
CA PHE A 90 8.09 2.71 -8.45
C PHE A 90 8.66 1.40 -7.90
N LEU A 91 9.79 1.47 -7.21
CA LEU A 91 10.37 0.34 -6.49
C LEU A 91 11.08 0.88 -5.25
N ASP A 92 10.81 0.33 -4.08
CA ASP A 92 11.50 0.75 -2.86
C ASP A 92 12.93 0.16 -2.82
N ALA A 93 13.89 0.89 -2.25
CA ALA A 93 15.31 0.55 -2.31
C ALA A 93 15.69 -0.70 -1.49
N ASP A 94 14.78 -1.24 -0.71
CA ASP A 94 14.90 -2.51 0.01
C ASP A 94 14.22 -3.70 -0.70
N ASP A 95 13.50 -3.46 -1.77
CA ASP A 95 12.80 -4.49 -2.55
C ASP A 95 13.61 -4.92 -3.78
N ALA A 96 13.10 -5.94 -4.49
CA ALA A 96 13.71 -6.41 -5.74
C ALA A 96 12.66 -6.89 -6.74
N LEU A 97 12.93 -6.67 -8.02
CA LEU A 97 12.10 -7.23 -9.10
C LEU A 97 12.53 -8.65 -9.41
N ARG A 98 11.55 -9.50 -9.71
CA ARG A 98 11.84 -10.85 -10.17
C ARG A 98 12.22 -10.87 -11.65
N PRO A 99 13.02 -11.85 -12.10
CA PRO A 99 13.41 -11.94 -13.51
C PRO A 99 12.21 -11.94 -14.46
N GLY A 100 12.23 -11.06 -15.47
CA GLY A 100 11.17 -10.93 -16.46
C GLY A 100 9.92 -10.15 -16.01
N ALA A 101 9.90 -9.62 -14.79
CA ALA A 101 8.77 -8.93 -14.21
C ALA A 101 8.27 -7.75 -15.06
N LEU A 102 9.17 -6.88 -15.48
CA LEU A 102 8.81 -5.68 -16.23
C LEU A 102 8.30 -5.97 -17.63
N GLN A 103 8.89 -6.97 -18.31
CA GLN A 103 8.39 -7.38 -19.62
C GLN A 103 7.00 -7.99 -19.53
N ALA A 104 6.77 -8.85 -18.52
CA ALA A 104 5.44 -9.43 -18.28
C ALA A 104 4.37 -8.35 -18.03
N ALA A 105 4.71 -7.30 -17.27
CA ALA A 105 3.80 -6.18 -17.03
C ALA A 105 3.49 -5.39 -18.32
N LEU A 106 4.50 -5.17 -19.18
CA LEU A 106 4.30 -4.51 -20.48
C LEU A 106 3.49 -5.38 -21.45
N ASP A 107 3.72 -6.68 -21.48
CA ASP A 107 2.95 -7.61 -22.33
C ASP A 107 1.48 -7.64 -21.91
N ALA A 108 1.21 -7.62 -20.61
CA ALA A 108 -0.14 -7.49 -20.08
C ALA A 108 -0.80 -6.15 -20.47
N GLN A 109 -0.05 -5.06 -20.41
CA GLN A 109 -0.52 -3.73 -20.85
C GLN A 109 -0.81 -3.69 -22.35
N ASN A 110 0.03 -4.32 -23.16
CA ASN A 110 -0.16 -4.39 -24.61
C ASN A 110 -1.40 -5.22 -24.98
N THR A 111 -1.68 -6.28 -24.23
CA THR A 111 -2.87 -7.12 -24.42
C THR A 111 -4.16 -6.38 -24.03
N ALA A 112 -4.10 -5.50 -23.02
CA ALA A 112 -5.23 -4.72 -22.54
C ALA A 112 -4.84 -3.22 -22.41
N PRO A 113 -4.76 -2.47 -23.55
CA PRO A 113 -4.19 -1.11 -23.56
C PRO A 113 -4.92 -0.10 -22.66
N GLN A 114 -6.19 -0.30 -22.38
CA GLN A 114 -6.98 0.60 -21.53
C GLN A 114 -7.04 0.14 -20.07
N SER A 115 -6.20 -0.82 -19.67
CA SER A 115 -6.21 -1.31 -18.30
C SER A 115 -5.19 -0.61 -17.40
N PHE A 116 -5.40 -0.74 -16.10
CA PHE A 116 -4.40 -0.48 -15.09
C PHE A 116 -3.81 -1.82 -14.65
N VAL A 117 -2.52 -2.03 -14.93
CA VAL A 117 -1.82 -3.30 -14.67
C VAL A 117 -1.29 -3.30 -13.24
N LEU A 118 -1.61 -4.37 -12.51
CA LEU A 118 -1.16 -4.65 -11.15
C LEU A 118 -0.61 -6.08 -11.07
N TRP A 119 0.20 -6.36 -10.05
CA TRP A 119 0.73 -7.70 -9.80
C TRP A 119 0.87 -8.02 -8.32
N HIS A 120 0.95 -9.33 -8.02
CA HIS A 120 1.23 -9.83 -6.69
C HIS A 120 2.72 -9.71 -6.34
N TYR A 121 3.03 -9.82 -5.05
CA TYR A 121 4.39 -9.82 -4.52
C TYR A 121 4.62 -11.04 -3.62
N THR A 122 5.87 -11.35 -3.35
CA THR A 122 6.29 -12.37 -2.40
C THR A 122 7.17 -11.76 -1.32
N THR A 123 7.15 -12.35 -0.13
CA THR A 123 8.12 -12.07 0.95
C THR A 123 9.16 -13.17 1.09
N ASP A 124 9.11 -14.17 0.21
CA ASP A 124 10.11 -15.22 0.13
C ASP A 124 11.11 -14.92 -0.99
N GLU A 125 12.34 -14.58 -0.62
CA GLU A 125 13.42 -14.29 -1.57
C GLU A 125 13.78 -15.51 -2.43
N GLN A 126 13.56 -16.73 -1.91
CA GLN A 126 13.89 -17.97 -2.58
C GLN A 126 12.77 -18.46 -3.52
N ASP A 127 11.64 -17.77 -3.58
CA ASP A 127 10.59 -18.08 -4.51
C ASP A 127 11.06 -17.92 -5.96
N ALA A 128 11.68 -18.98 -6.50
CA ALA A 128 12.25 -19.05 -7.84
C ALA A 128 11.22 -19.45 -8.91
N ALA A 129 9.92 -19.46 -8.60
CA ALA A 129 8.91 -19.83 -9.57
C ALA A 129 9.03 -18.92 -10.81
N ALA A 130 9.06 -19.51 -11.99
CA ALA A 130 9.09 -18.77 -13.23
C ALA A 130 7.92 -17.78 -13.28
N VAL A 131 8.15 -16.57 -13.82
CA VAL A 131 7.09 -15.57 -14.03
C VAL A 131 6.20 -16.05 -15.19
N THR A 132 5.54 -17.21 -15.02
CA THR A 132 4.41 -17.61 -15.84
C THR A 132 3.17 -17.07 -15.13
N SER A 133 2.61 -16.00 -15.64
CA SER A 133 1.51 -15.32 -15.00
C SER A 133 0.22 -15.58 -15.75
N ASP A 134 -0.76 -16.15 -15.07
CA ASP A 134 -2.13 -16.00 -15.53
C ASP A 134 -2.55 -14.53 -15.37
N ILE A 135 -3.25 -14.04 -16.37
CA ILE A 135 -3.76 -12.67 -16.40
C ILE A 135 -5.24 -12.72 -16.05
N ALA A 136 -5.61 -12.01 -14.98
CA ALA A 136 -7.01 -11.82 -14.61
C ALA A 136 -7.42 -10.38 -14.89
N THR A 137 -8.47 -10.19 -15.70
CA THR A 137 -9.07 -8.87 -15.91
C THR A 137 -10.26 -8.71 -14.97
N ARG A 138 -10.28 -7.60 -14.24
CA ARG A 138 -11.34 -7.26 -13.29
C ARG A 138 -11.93 -5.87 -13.58
N PRO A 139 -13.25 -5.70 -13.51
CA PRO A 139 -13.89 -4.40 -13.70
C PRO A 139 -13.61 -3.44 -12.55
N GLN A 140 -13.92 -2.15 -12.76
CA GLN A 140 -13.68 -1.08 -11.77
C GLN A 140 -14.37 -1.33 -10.42
N ASN A 141 -15.55 -1.96 -10.42
CA ASN A 141 -16.30 -2.27 -9.21
C ASN A 141 -15.65 -3.32 -8.30
N THR A 142 -14.44 -3.79 -8.63
CA THR A 142 -13.63 -4.67 -7.76
C THR A 142 -12.63 -3.91 -6.89
N LEU A 143 -12.68 -2.58 -6.82
CA LEU A 143 -11.74 -1.75 -6.09
C LEU A 143 -11.63 -2.13 -4.59
N ALA A 144 -12.76 -2.40 -3.93
CA ALA A 144 -12.76 -2.89 -2.54
C ALA A 144 -12.03 -4.23 -2.41
N ARG A 145 -12.18 -5.12 -3.39
CA ARG A 145 -11.50 -6.41 -3.43
C ARG A 145 -10.00 -6.25 -3.62
N LEU A 146 -9.55 -5.31 -4.45
CA LEU A 146 -8.11 -5.02 -4.61
C LEU A 146 -7.45 -4.58 -3.31
N TRP A 147 -8.17 -3.81 -2.48
CA TRP A 147 -7.70 -3.47 -1.14
C TRP A 147 -7.55 -4.72 -0.26
N LEU A 148 -8.55 -5.59 -0.24
CA LEU A 148 -8.55 -6.81 0.56
C LEU A 148 -7.49 -7.81 0.11
N ASP A 149 -7.19 -7.85 -1.18
CA ASP A 149 -6.15 -8.69 -1.79
C ASP A 149 -4.73 -8.07 -1.64
N CYS A 150 -4.58 -6.97 -0.89
CA CYS A 150 -3.32 -6.24 -0.70
C CYS A 150 -2.66 -5.76 -2.01
N LEU A 151 -3.46 -5.45 -3.03
CA LEU A 151 -2.98 -5.00 -4.33
C LEU A 151 -3.09 -3.48 -4.52
N LEU A 152 -3.82 -2.77 -3.65
CA LEU A 152 -4.17 -1.37 -3.88
C LEU A 152 -3.20 -0.39 -3.24
N ALA A 153 -2.82 -0.60 -1.97
CA ALA A 153 -2.19 0.44 -1.16
C ALA A 153 -0.76 0.82 -1.59
N MET A 154 0.02 -0.13 -2.10
CA MET A 154 1.41 0.09 -2.46
C MET A 154 1.56 0.66 -3.87
N PRO A 155 2.53 1.59 -4.15
CA PRO A 155 2.73 2.14 -5.48
C PRO A 155 3.60 1.24 -6.37
N TRP A 156 4.41 0.34 -5.79
CA TRP A 156 5.49 -0.37 -6.47
C TRP A 156 5.06 -1.67 -7.18
N ASN A 157 3.82 -2.09 -7.07
CA ASN A 157 3.29 -3.27 -7.77
C ASN A 157 2.32 -2.88 -8.91
N LYS A 158 2.64 -1.80 -9.61
CA LYS A 158 1.75 -1.21 -10.64
C LYS A 158 2.55 -0.62 -11.78
N LEU A 159 2.01 -0.73 -13.00
CA LEU A 159 2.52 -0.08 -14.19
C LEU A 159 1.71 1.19 -14.46
N TYR A 160 2.36 2.34 -14.40
CA TYR A 160 1.73 3.63 -14.63
C TYR A 160 2.06 4.16 -16.02
N ARG A 161 1.11 4.84 -16.68
CA ARG A 161 1.42 5.69 -17.82
C ARG A 161 2.10 6.95 -17.31
N THR A 162 3.32 7.23 -17.76
CA THR A 162 4.13 8.34 -17.26
C THR A 162 3.40 9.68 -17.39
N ALA A 163 2.84 9.97 -18.57
CA ALA A 163 2.14 11.23 -18.82
C ALA A 163 0.89 11.43 -17.92
N ALA A 164 0.23 10.36 -17.49
CA ALA A 164 -0.88 10.43 -16.55
C ALA A 164 -0.37 10.60 -15.11
N ALA A 165 0.63 9.82 -14.71
CA ALA A 165 1.21 9.89 -13.37
C ALA A 165 1.84 11.27 -13.08
N GLN A 166 2.46 11.91 -14.06
CA GLN A 166 3.06 13.24 -13.94
C GLN A 166 2.04 14.38 -13.73
N GLN A 167 0.75 14.13 -13.92
CA GLN A 167 -0.31 15.07 -13.53
C GLN A 167 -0.63 15.04 -12.03
N LEU A 168 -0.04 14.12 -11.29
CA LEU A 168 -0.28 13.84 -9.89
C LEU A 168 0.99 14.05 -9.06
N ALA A 169 0.84 14.04 -7.75
CA ALA A 169 1.97 14.10 -6.82
C ALA A 169 1.66 13.29 -5.56
N PHE A 170 2.69 12.67 -4.97
CA PHE A 170 2.59 12.18 -3.60
C PHE A 170 2.47 13.36 -2.66
N ASP A 171 1.43 13.37 -1.83
CA ASP A 171 1.21 14.45 -0.88
C ASP A 171 2.19 14.35 0.30
N ARG A 172 3.01 15.38 0.46
CA ARG A 172 4.05 15.47 1.50
C ARG A 172 3.50 15.75 2.90
N GLN A 173 2.22 16.08 3.02
CA GLN A 173 1.58 16.30 4.32
C GLN A 173 1.27 14.98 5.03
N TYR A 174 1.08 13.89 4.26
CA TYR A 174 0.89 12.57 4.84
C TYR A 174 2.23 11.92 5.19
N THR A 175 2.34 11.48 6.44
CA THR A 175 3.47 10.70 6.95
C THR A 175 3.21 9.20 6.93
N LEU A 176 2.01 8.82 6.51
CA LEU A 176 1.52 7.45 6.41
C LEU A 176 0.36 7.40 5.42
N GLY A 177 0.37 6.43 4.49
CA GLY A 177 -0.71 6.20 3.54
C GLY A 177 -0.72 7.15 2.33
N GLU A 178 0.34 7.94 2.12
CA GLU A 178 0.56 8.75 0.92
C GLU A 178 0.46 7.92 -0.36
N ASP A 179 0.91 6.66 -0.27
CA ASP A 179 0.90 5.69 -1.35
C ASP A 179 -0.51 5.37 -1.81
N LEU A 180 -1.40 5.04 -0.87
CA LEU A 180 -2.82 4.81 -1.16
C LEU A 180 -3.47 6.04 -1.80
N GLN A 181 -3.15 7.25 -1.31
CA GLN A 181 -3.72 8.48 -1.86
C GLN A 181 -3.30 8.66 -3.32
N PHE A 182 -2.01 8.50 -3.63
CA PHE A 182 -1.50 8.59 -5.00
C PHE A 182 -2.17 7.56 -5.93
N VAL A 183 -2.31 6.31 -5.47
CA VAL A 183 -2.97 5.26 -6.26
C VAL A 183 -4.45 5.59 -6.51
N LEU A 184 -5.17 6.09 -5.50
CA LEU A 184 -6.56 6.51 -5.66
C LEU A 184 -6.71 7.73 -6.58
N ASP A 185 -5.76 8.69 -6.55
CA ASP A 185 -5.72 9.80 -7.50
C ASP A 185 -5.51 9.33 -8.92
N TYR A 186 -4.63 8.35 -9.10
CA TYR A 186 -4.37 7.77 -10.43
C TYR A 186 -5.61 7.02 -10.96
N ILE A 187 -6.29 6.25 -10.12
CA ILE A 187 -7.55 5.56 -10.48
C ILE A 187 -8.65 6.57 -10.83
N ASP A 188 -8.79 7.65 -10.06
CA ASP A 188 -9.75 8.71 -10.35
C ASP A 188 -9.44 9.41 -11.69
N LEU A 189 -8.17 9.66 -11.97
CA LEU A 189 -7.72 10.21 -13.25
C LEU A 189 -8.06 9.26 -14.41
N LEU A 190 -7.80 7.96 -14.26
CA LEU A 190 -8.16 6.95 -15.25
C LEU A 190 -9.68 6.91 -15.48
N GLY A 191 -10.48 6.92 -14.42
CA GLY A 191 -11.94 6.95 -14.52
C GLY A 191 -12.49 8.13 -15.32
N ARG A 192 -11.77 9.28 -15.27
CA ARG A 192 -12.14 10.48 -16.05
C ARG A 192 -11.65 10.44 -17.50
N THR A 193 -10.51 9.83 -17.76
CA THR A 193 -9.85 9.84 -19.10
C THR A 193 -10.12 8.59 -19.91
N ALA A 194 -10.43 7.47 -19.26
CA ALA A 194 -10.77 6.19 -19.84
C ALA A 194 -11.88 5.52 -19.02
N PRO A 195 -13.14 5.94 -19.17
CA PRO A 195 -14.26 5.51 -18.30
C PRO A 195 -14.47 3.99 -18.23
N ASP A 196 -14.09 3.28 -19.29
CA ASP A 196 -14.25 1.82 -19.38
C ASP A 196 -12.96 1.06 -19.01
N PHE A 197 -12.00 1.70 -18.31
CA PHE A 197 -10.79 1.00 -17.91
C PHE A 197 -11.09 -0.17 -16.99
N ALA A 198 -10.25 -1.20 -17.06
CA ALA A 198 -10.30 -2.36 -16.16
C ALA A 198 -8.97 -2.52 -15.41
N TYR A 199 -8.96 -3.34 -14.39
CA TYR A 199 -7.73 -3.78 -13.74
C TYR A 199 -7.24 -5.06 -14.41
N THR A 200 -5.99 -5.08 -14.82
CA THR A 200 -5.31 -6.29 -15.30
C THR A 200 -4.34 -6.75 -14.23
N ILE A 201 -4.57 -7.93 -13.68
CA ILE A 201 -3.83 -8.46 -12.54
C ILE A 201 -3.00 -9.66 -13.00
N LEU A 202 -1.68 -9.56 -12.84
CA LEU A 202 -0.79 -10.70 -12.99
C LEU A 202 -0.75 -11.45 -11.66
N THR A 203 -1.08 -12.75 -11.72
CA THR A 203 -1.18 -13.60 -10.52
C THR A 203 0.19 -14.02 -9.99
N ALA A 204 1.22 -14.01 -10.85
CA ALA A 204 2.59 -14.22 -10.40
C ALA A 204 3.08 -13.06 -9.53
N PRO A 205 3.83 -13.33 -8.45
CA PRO A 205 4.51 -12.30 -7.70
C PRO A 205 5.68 -11.77 -8.51
N LEU A 206 5.62 -10.50 -8.95
CA LEU A 206 6.69 -9.89 -9.75
C LEU A 206 7.69 -9.09 -8.91
N THR A 207 7.36 -8.81 -7.66
CA THR A 207 8.20 -8.09 -6.71
C THR A 207 8.49 -8.95 -5.50
N PHE A 208 9.74 -8.99 -5.07
CA PHE A 208 10.13 -9.44 -3.74
C PHE A 208 10.04 -8.24 -2.80
N TYR A 209 9.21 -8.33 -1.77
CA TYR A 209 9.01 -7.33 -0.74
C TYR A 209 9.75 -7.72 0.53
N ASP A 210 10.79 -6.95 0.91
CA ASP A 210 11.63 -7.26 2.06
C ASP A 210 11.01 -6.78 3.38
N CYS A 211 10.42 -7.71 4.12
CA CYS A 211 9.86 -7.47 5.46
C CYS A 211 10.87 -7.69 6.60
N SER A 212 12.15 -7.99 6.31
CA SER A 212 13.13 -8.40 7.34
C SER A 212 13.66 -7.23 8.17
N ARG A 213 13.51 -5.98 7.68
CA ARG A 213 14.10 -4.79 8.31
C ARG A 213 13.22 -4.22 9.42
N GLU A 214 13.80 -4.08 10.61
CA GLU A 214 13.19 -3.31 11.70
C GLU A 214 13.37 -1.80 11.50
N GLY A 215 12.43 -1.01 12.02
CA GLY A 215 12.49 0.46 11.99
C GLY A 215 12.12 1.12 10.65
N THR A 216 11.48 0.37 9.74
CA THR A 216 10.88 0.91 8.52
C THR A 216 9.72 1.86 8.83
N LEU A 217 9.30 2.67 7.87
CA LEU A 217 8.16 3.59 8.06
C LEU A 217 6.90 2.84 8.48
N SER A 218 6.64 1.66 7.90
CA SER A 218 5.48 0.81 8.21
C SER A 218 5.51 0.21 9.62
N THR A 219 6.69 0.05 10.24
CA THR A 219 6.85 -0.53 11.57
C THR A 219 6.98 0.51 12.68
N LYS A 220 7.10 1.80 12.36
CA LYS A 220 7.16 2.88 13.36
C LYS A 220 5.81 3.15 14.00
N TYR A 221 5.85 3.65 15.25
CA TYR A 221 4.67 4.20 15.87
C TYR A 221 4.31 5.56 15.27
N HIS A 222 3.08 5.72 14.84
CA HIS A 222 2.54 6.98 14.32
C HIS A 222 1.50 7.55 15.28
N ALA A 223 1.80 8.70 15.89
CA ALA A 223 0.94 9.33 16.89
C ALA A 223 -0.45 9.69 16.33
N ASP A 224 -0.52 10.03 15.05
CA ASP A 224 -1.73 10.45 14.36
C ASP A 224 -2.44 9.31 13.61
N TYR A 225 -2.05 8.05 13.82
CA TYR A 225 -2.59 6.88 13.13
C TYR A 225 -4.13 6.86 13.11
N CYS A 226 -4.75 7.05 14.28
CA CYS A 226 -6.20 7.08 14.41
C CYS A 226 -6.89 8.34 13.85
N LYS A 227 -6.14 9.33 13.35
CA LYS A 227 -6.67 10.46 12.59
C LYS A 227 -6.48 10.25 11.09
N ILE A 228 -5.33 9.78 10.68
CA ILE A 228 -4.94 9.61 9.27
C ILE A 228 -5.77 8.51 8.59
N TRP A 229 -5.88 7.32 9.19
CA TRP A 229 -6.61 6.21 8.58
C TRP A 229 -8.10 6.47 8.33
N PRO A 230 -8.86 7.16 9.21
CA PRO A 230 -10.22 7.62 8.89
C PRO A 230 -10.33 8.42 7.58
N GLU A 231 -9.37 9.30 7.31
CA GLU A 231 -9.35 10.10 6.07
C GLU A 231 -9.09 9.22 4.85
N HIS A 232 -8.13 8.31 4.95
CA HIS A 232 -7.83 7.34 3.88
C HIS A 232 -9.01 6.43 3.59
N PHE A 233 -9.65 5.88 4.63
CA PHE A 233 -10.83 5.04 4.45
C PHE A 233 -12.04 5.81 3.93
N ALA A 234 -12.23 7.05 4.34
CA ALA A 234 -13.30 7.88 3.78
C ALA A 234 -13.11 8.06 2.27
N ARG A 235 -11.87 8.28 1.83
CA ARG A 235 -11.55 8.42 0.42
C ARG A 235 -11.68 7.11 -0.35
N LEU A 236 -11.17 6.00 0.19
CA LEU A 236 -11.32 4.67 -0.38
C LEU A 236 -12.79 4.29 -0.54
N ASN A 237 -13.61 4.49 0.50
CA ASN A 237 -15.05 4.23 0.46
C ASN A 237 -15.73 5.08 -0.62
N LYS A 238 -15.39 6.38 -0.71
CA LYS A 238 -15.92 7.25 -1.77
C LYS A 238 -15.62 6.69 -3.15
N ALA A 239 -14.39 6.26 -3.38
CA ALA A 239 -13.98 5.64 -4.66
C ALA A 239 -14.71 4.32 -4.92
N CYS A 240 -14.85 3.46 -3.90
CA CYS A 240 -15.58 2.19 -4.02
C CYS A 240 -17.06 2.40 -4.32
N TYR A 241 -17.72 3.38 -3.69
CA TYR A 241 -19.12 3.71 -3.99
C TYR A 241 -19.28 4.31 -5.39
N ALA A 242 -18.36 5.18 -5.82
CA ALA A 242 -18.35 5.71 -7.17
C ALA A 242 -18.14 4.62 -8.24
N ALA A 243 -17.35 3.62 -7.94
CA ALA A 243 -17.12 2.43 -8.77
C ALA A 243 -18.23 1.38 -8.66
N HIS A 244 -19.27 1.61 -7.88
CA HIS A 244 -20.37 0.65 -7.64
C HIS A 244 -19.88 -0.71 -7.12
N CYS A 245 -18.92 -0.73 -6.19
CA CYS A 245 -18.44 -1.96 -5.58
C CYS A 245 -19.59 -2.74 -4.90
N PRO A 246 -19.67 -4.07 -5.09
CA PRO A 246 -20.75 -4.87 -4.54
C PRO A 246 -20.66 -4.97 -3.02
N GLN A 247 -21.82 -5.13 -2.37
CA GLN A 247 -21.91 -5.23 -0.90
C GLN A 247 -21.13 -6.42 -0.32
N GLU A 248 -20.96 -7.47 -1.10
CA GLU A 248 -20.16 -8.65 -0.72
C GLU A 248 -18.65 -8.30 -0.53
N ASP A 249 -18.14 -7.28 -1.24
CA ASP A 249 -16.77 -6.78 -1.07
C ASP A 249 -16.73 -5.62 -0.07
N MET A 250 -17.76 -4.78 0.02
CA MET A 250 -17.81 -3.65 0.95
C MET A 250 -17.86 -4.10 2.42
N ARG A 251 -18.62 -5.15 2.74
CA ARG A 251 -18.70 -5.67 4.11
C ARG A 251 -17.35 -6.14 4.66
N PRO A 252 -16.56 -6.97 3.95
CA PRO A 252 -15.17 -7.29 4.36
C PRO A 252 -14.28 -6.06 4.47
N LEU A 253 -14.43 -5.05 3.58
CA LEU A 253 -13.70 -3.79 3.66
C LEU A 253 -13.99 -3.07 4.99
N HIS A 254 -15.26 -2.88 5.36
CA HIS A 254 -15.62 -2.22 6.63
C HIS A 254 -15.11 -2.99 7.87
N ARG A 255 -15.05 -4.32 7.79
CA ARG A 255 -14.40 -5.14 8.84
C ARG A 255 -12.89 -4.89 8.93
N ALA A 256 -12.23 -4.76 7.77
CA ALA A 256 -10.80 -4.44 7.70
C ALA A 256 -10.52 -3.03 8.24
N GLU A 257 -11.35 -2.04 7.91
CA GLU A 257 -11.28 -0.68 8.44
C GLU A 257 -11.34 -0.66 9.98
N LEU A 258 -12.32 -1.37 10.55
CA LEU A 258 -12.44 -1.47 12.00
C LEU A 258 -11.23 -2.15 12.62
N THR A 259 -10.68 -3.19 11.96
CA THR A 259 -9.50 -3.90 12.41
C THR A 259 -8.28 -2.97 12.43
N VAL A 260 -8.01 -2.27 11.34
CA VAL A 260 -6.88 -1.32 11.23
C VAL A 260 -6.99 -0.23 12.31
N TYR A 261 -8.19 0.33 12.50
CA TYR A 261 -8.41 1.36 13.50
C TYR A 261 -8.20 0.85 14.94
N ALA A 262 -8.76 -0.30 15.27
CA ALA A 262 -8.64 -0.91 16.59
C ALA A 262 -7.19 -1.28 16.93
N GLU A 263 -6.42 -1.77 15.94
CA GLU A 263 -4.98 -2.00 16.10
C GLU A 263 -4.22 -0.70 16.41
N GLY A 264 -4.58 0.41 15.75
CA GLY A 264 -4.04 1.73 16.06
C GLY A 264 -4.33 2.18 17.49
N VAL A 265 -5.56 1.95 17.98
CA VAL A 265 -5.91 2.20 19.40
C VAL A 265 -5.07 1.35 20.36
N ALA A 266 -4.86 0.08 20.04
CA ALA A 266 -4.02 -0.80 20.85
C ALA A 266 -2.54 -0.35 20.81
N ASP A 267 -2.07 0.15 19.66
CA ASP A 267 -0.71 0.62 19.50
C ASP A 267 -0.41 1.90 20.29
N ILE A 268 -1.39 2.78 20.51
CA ILE A 268 -1.28 3.88 21.46
C ILE A 268 -0.91 3.36 22.86
N LEU A 269 -1.52 2.27 23.30
CA LEU A 269 -1.24 1.70 24.61
C LEU A 269 0.15 1.07 24.71
N ARG A 270 0.62 0.47 23.63
CA ARG A 270 1.90 -0.24 23.55
C ARG A 270 3.08 0.70 23.38
N ARG A 271 3.01 1.60 22.42
CA ARG A 271 4.16 2.27 21.80
C ARG A 271 4.17 3.80 21.91
N ASP A 272 3.04 4.44 22.34
CA ASP A 272 3.04 5.89 22.53
C ASP A 272 4.15 6.32 23.52
N PRO A 273 4.97 7.32 23.17
CA PRO A 273 6.12 7.73 23.97
C PRO A 273 5.75 8.37 25.32
N ALA A 274 4.47 8.66 25.57
CA ALA A 274 4.03 9.21 26.84
C ALA A 274 4.37 8.26 27.99
N LYS A 275 5.19 8.72 28.94
CA LYS A 275 5.65 7.93 30.10
C LYS A 275 4.50 7.52 31.04
N ARG A 276 3.47 8.38 31.20
CA ARG A 276 2.34 8.14 32.10
C ARG A 276 1.27 7.27 31.40
N ARG A 277 1.00 6.12 31.97
CA ARG A 277 -0.04 5.18 31.49
C ARG A 277 -1.43 5.84 31.37
N ALA A 278 -1.74 6.80 32.26
CA ALA A 278 -3.00 7.54 32.21
C ALA A 278 -3.12 8.32 30.87
N VAL A 279 -2.07 9.02 30.44
CA VAL A 279 -2.09 9.78 29.19
C VAL A 279 -2.33 8.87 27.98
N ARG A 280 -1.71 7.69 27.94
CA ARG A 280 -1.97 6.70 26.87
C ARG A 280 -3.42 6.24 26.86
N ARG A 281 -3.99 6.00 28.06
CA ARG A 281 -5.40 5.60 28.19
C ARG A 281 -6.34 6.70 27.75
N ASP A 282 -6.07 7.96 28.09
CA ASP A 282 -6.89 9.11 27.67
C ASP A 282 -6.86 9.27 26.14
N LYS A 283 -5.70 9.12 25.50
CA LYS A 283 -5.57 9.12 24.04
C LYS A 283 -6.37 7.97 23.39
N ALA A 284 -6.26 6.76 23.93
CA ALA A 284 -6.99 5.59 23.43
C ALA A 284 -8.52 5.75 23.64
N ASP A 285 -8.95 6.31 24.77
CA ASP A 285 -10.37 6.59 25.03
C ASP A 285 -10.91 7.65 24.06
N ALA A 286 -10.13 8.71 23.82
CA ALA A 286 -10.48 9.73 22.82
C ALA A 286 -10.64 9.12 21.41
N ALA A 287 -9.75 8.23 21.00
CA ALA A 287 -9.88 7.51 19.73
C ALA A 287 -11.16 6.67 19.70
N LEU A 288 -11.50 5.94 20.76
CA LEU A 288 -12.74 5.15 20.83
C LEU A 288 -14.02 6.00 20.88
N ARG A 289 -13.92 7.30 21.10
CA ARG A 289 -15.03 8.27 21.03
C ARG A 289 -15.12 8.99 19.69
N SER A 290 -14.26 8.67 18.73
CA SER A 290 -14.24 9.39 17.46
C SER A 290 -15.57 9.28 16.70
N PRO A 291 -16.05 10.37 16.10
CA PRO A 291 -17.28 10.35 15.29
C PRO A 291 -17.18 9.38 14.11
N TRP A 292 -16.00 9.26 13.51
CA TRP A 292 -15.77 8.34 12.41
C TRP A 292 -15.98 6.87 12.83
N LEU A 293 -15.40 6.46 13.97
CA LEU A 293 -15.59 5.10 14.48
C LEU A 293 -17.08 4.82 14.76
N HIS A 294 -17.79 5.79 15.34
CA HIS A 294 -19.22 5.65 15.59
C HIS A 294 -20.01 5.44 14.30
N ALA A 295 -19.72 6.23 13.27
CA ALA A 295 -20.36 6.09 11.96
C ALA A 295 -20.04 4.74 11.29
N LEU A 296 -18.79 4.26 11.41
CA LEU A 296 -18.41 2.93 10.91
C LEU A 296 -19.17 1.81 11.63
N LEU A 297 -19.27 1.85 12.95
CA LEU A 297 -19.99 0.84 13.74
C LEU A 297 -21.49 0.82 13.41
N GLU A 298 -22.11 1.98 13.18
CA GLU A 298 -23.51 2.05 12.76
C GLU A 298 -23.72 1.50 11.34
N ARG A 299 -22.81 1.80 10.42
CA ARG A 299 -22.82 1.21 9.07
C ARG A 299 -22.71 -0.31 9.15
N MET A 300 -21.76 -0.84 9.91
CA MET A 300 -21.58 -2.27 10.10
C MET A 300 -22.82 -2.94 10.72
N ARG A 301 -23.52 -2.25 11.63
CA ARG A 301 -24.79 -2.72 12.20
C ARG A 301 -25.87 -2.83 11.14
N ILE A 302 -26.06 -1.82 10.32
CA ILE A 302 -27.05 -1.80 9.24
C ILE A 302 -26.76 -2.90 8.21
N GLU A 303 -25.50 -3.09 7.86
CA GLU A 303 -25.07 -4.10 6.89
C GLU A 303 -25.04 -5.52 7.46
N GLY A 304 -25.14 -5.66 8.78
CA GLY A 304 -25.02 -6.96 9.46
C GLY A 304 -23.63 -7.56 9.35
N CYS A 305 -22.58 -6.74 9.25
CA CYS A 305 -21.18 -7.17 9.18
C CYS A 305 -20.46 -6.86 10.50
N TYR A 306 -19.92 -7.88 11.16
CA TYR A 306 -19.30 -7.75 12.47
C TYR A 306 -17.93 -8.43 12.47
N SER A 307 -17.03 -7.97 13.35
CA SER A 307 -15.71 -8.55 13.62
C SER A 307 -15.48 -8.69 15.12
N ALA A 308 -14.38 -9.32 15.52
CA ALA A 308 -13.98 -9.45 16.92
C ALA A 308 -13.84 -8.10 17.65
N TYR A 309 -13.55 -7.03 16.91
CA TYR A 309 -13.41 -5.68 17.47
C TYR A 309 -14.73 -4.92 17.61
N TYR A 310 -15.84 -5.39 17.01
CA TYR A 310 -17.09 -4.64 16.99
C TYR A 310 -17.61 -4.31 18.39
N LEU A 311 -17.83 -5.32 19.23
CA LEU A 311 -18.30 -5.10 20.61
C LEU A 311 -17.29 -4.35 21.50
N PRO A 312 -15.98 -4.69 21.49
CA PRO A 312 -14.98 -3.90 22.21
C PRO A 312 -15.02 -2.41 21.87
N CYS A 313 -15.12 -2.05 20.59
CA CYS A 313 -15.21 -0.66 20.15
C CYS A 313 -16.59 -0.04 20.47
N ARG A 314 -17.69 -0.79 20.28
CA ARG A 314 -19.05 -0.33 20.61
C ARG A 314 -19.21 0.00 22.10
N TRP A 315 -18.63 -0.81 22.97
CA TRP A 315 -18.62 -0.58 24.42
C TRP A 315 -17.52 0.38 24.87
N ARG A 316 -16.70 0.90 23.96
CA ARG A 316 -15.55 1.76 24.24
C ARG A 316 -14.61 1.16 25.28
N SER A 317 -14.44 -0.16 25.25
CA SER A 317 -13.62 -0.89 26.20
C SER A 317 -12.18 -1.00 25.75
N ILE A 318 -11.35 -0.04 26.17
CA ILE A 318 -9.89 -0.04 25.90
C ILE A 318 -9.26 -1.40 26.26
N ARG A 319 -9.67 -1.99 27.37
CA ARG A 319 -9.14 -3.29 27.82
C ARG A 319 -9.47 -4.41 26.86
N LEU A 320 -10.72 -4.48 26.39
CA LEU A 320 -11.13 -5.52 25.43
C LEU A 320 -10.47 -5.31 24.06
N VAL A 321 -10.37 -4.05 23.57
CA VAL A 321 -9.65 -3.75 22.33
C VAL A 321 -8.20 -4.22 22.42
N TRP A 322 -7.53 -3.92 23.54
CA TRP A 322 -6.15 -4.34 23.76
C TRP A 322 -6.00 -5.88 23.81
N VAL A 323 -6.88 -6.57 24.54
CA VAL A 323 -6.87 -8.05 24.62
C VAL A 323 -7.08 -8.67 23.24
N MET A 324 -7.99 -8.13 22.43
CA MET A 324 -8.24 -8.62 21.08
C MET A 324 -7.03 -8.41 20.16
N ALA A 325 -6.40 -7.23 20.25
CA ALA A 325 -5.20 -6.93 19.46
C ALA A 325 -4.01 -7.83 19.84
N GLU A 326 -3.82 -8.10 21.15
CA GLU A 326 -2.78 -9.05 21.58
C GLU A 326 -3.08 -10.49 21.14
N ALA A 327 -4.33 -10.92 21.21
CA ALA A 327 -4.71 -12.25 20.75
C ALA A 327 -4.47 -12.42 19.24
N ARG A 328 -4.75 -11.38 18.46
CA ARG A 328 -4.45 -11.38 17.00
C ARG A 328 -2.94 -11.42 16.75
N ARG A 329 -2.18 -10.53 17.39
CA ARG A 329 -0.73 -10.42 17.23
C ARG A 329 0.01 -11.72 17.58
N THR A 330 -0.45 -12.44 18.59
CA THR A 330 0.15 -13.72 19.04
C THR A 330 -0.38 -14.93 18.29
N GLY A 331 -1.25 -14.76 17.30
CA GLY A 331 -1.87 -15.87 16.57
C GLY A 331 -2.79 -16.73 17.43
N SER A 332 -3.30 -16.20 18.56
CA SER A 332 -4.16 -16.96 19.47
C SER A 332 -5.44 -17.44 18.80
N PRO A 333 -5.80 -18.74 18.92
CA PRO A 333 -7.07 -19.26 18.41
C PRO A 333 -8.31 -18.54 18.93
N LEU A 334 -8.19 -17.87 20.08
CA LEU A 334 -9.26 -17.08 20.68
C LEU A 334 -9.74 -15.97 19.74
N PHE A 335 -8.80 -15.27 19.06
CA PHE A 335 -9.17 -14.22 18.13
C PHE A 335 -10.05 -14.75 16.99
N GLY A 336 -9.63 -15.83 16.33
CA GLY A 336 -10.40 -16.46 15.25
C GLY A 336 -11.80 -16.94 15.71
N LYS A 337 -11.90 -17.53 16.90
CA LYS A 337 -13.19 -17.95 17.48
C LYS A 337 -14.13 -16.78 17.76
N LEU A 338 -13.60 -15.67 18.28
CA LEU A 338 -14.38 -14.47 18.59
C LEU A 338 -14.75 -13.69 17.32
N ASP A 339 -13.87 -13.66 16.33
CA ASP A 339 -14.17 -13.08 15.02
C ASP A 339 -15.28 -13.86 14.30
N TRP A 340 -15.19 -15.19 14.31
CA TRP A 340 -16.24 -16.07 13.83
C TRP A 340 -17.57 -15.90 14.58
N ALA A 341 -17.52 -15.86 15.92
CA ALA A 341 -18.71 -15.66 16.74
C ALA A 341 -19.36 -14.28 16.48
N GLY A 342 -18.56 -13.22 16.33
CA GLY A 342 -19.05 -11.91 15.92
C GLY A 342 -19.78 -11.95 14.59
N TYR A 343 -19.20 -12.62 13.61
CA TYR A 343 -19.79 -12.75 12.29
C TYR A 343 -21.11 -13.55 12.28
N TYR A 344 -21.16 -14.71 12.94
CA TYR A 344 -22.32 -15.63 12.87
C TYR A 344 -23.40 -15.34 13.91
N LEU A 345 -23.03 -15.03 15.15
CA LEU A 345 -24.01 -14.90 16.24
C LEU A 345 -24.67 -13.52 16.27
N LEU A 346 -23.90 -12.44 16.10
CA LEU A 346 -24.47 -11.09 16.05
C LEU A 346 -25.21 -10.85 14.73
N GLY A 347 -24.68 -11.31 13.61
CA GLY A 347 -25.31 -11.18 12.31
C GLY A 347 -26.64 -11.90 12.18
N ARG A 348 -26.91 -12.98 12.95
CA ARG A 348 -28.19 -13.67 12.99
C ARG A 348 -29.22 -13.03 13.94
N ARG A 349 -28.77 -12.51 15.09
CA ARG A 349 -29.69 -11.92 16.08
C ARG A 349 -30.20 -10.54 15.67
N LEU A 350 -29.36 -9.70 15.08
CA LEU A 350 -29.73 -8.33 14.69
C LEU A 350 -30.45 -8.22 13.34
N ARG A 351 -30.66 -9.34 12.62
CA ARG A 351 -31.57 -9.41 11.45
C ARG A 351 -33.02 -9.73 11.82
N ARG A 352 -33.31 -9.94 13.10
CA ARG A 352 -34.66 -10.32 13.59
C ARG A 352 -35.38 -9.18 14.31
N ASP A 353 -34.70 -8.06 14.51
CA ASP A 353 -35.24 -6.80 15.04
C ASP A 353 -35.16 -5.69 13.98
#